data_789f6a549e8710210ca6eaf9c2d9f8d3
#
_entry.id   789f6a549e8710210ca6eaf9c2d9f8d3
#
_cell.length_a   1.000
_cell.length_b   1.000
_cell.length_c   1.000
_cell.angle_alpha   90.00
_cell.angle_beta   90.00
_cell.angle_gamma   90.00
#
_symmetry.space_group_name_H-M   'P 1'
#
loop_
_entity.id
_entity.type
_entity.pdbx_description
1 polymer ?
#
loop_
_entity_poly.entity_id
_entity_poly.type
_entity_poly.pdbx_seq_one_letter_code
_entity_poly.pdbx_strand_id
1 'polypeptide(L)'
;RRVFEERALIDGGFEAIVSGHRKGTGSSRETAPQCERWSGIRLVIAASFAPIHERNNINLGQLMGDHSILERLQNGDSIDLSEFTSKYDPITRLILENGGILPFAKKLNNGEIILPESTTLERPMTMVEKIIAQKMIGKNRDGTFVKPGDAILAAVDGGYSHEFTTAQVHTFLKNEYGDDYSIPNPIKFAVFEDHLLYATNVPKFSPHIAKIETLRDMQKIFQRHT
;
A
#
# COMPACT_ATOMS: atom_id res chain seq x y z
N ARG A 1 19.11 22.90 2.63
CA ARG A 1 18.30 24.03 3.14
C ARG A 1 16.86 23.59 3.18
N ARG A 2 16.20 23.65 4.36
CA ARG A 2 14.77 23.39 4.48
C ARG A 2 14.01 24.52 3.75
N VAL A 3 12.97 24.17 3.01
CA VAL A 3 12.10 25.15 2.32
C VAL A 3 10.97 25.57 3.26
N PHE A 4 10.55 24.67 4.16
CA PHE A 4 9.49 24.91 5.13
C PHE A 4 10.03 24.68 6.54
N GLU A 5 9.39 25.31 7.52
CA GLU A 5 9.64 25.04 8.93
C GLU A 5 9.33 23.57 9.27
N GLU A 6 9.93 23.09 10.34
CA GLU A 6 9.67 21.75 10.85
C GLU A 6 8.19 21.65 11.24
N ARG A 7 7.51 20.59 10.85
CA ARG A 7 6.08 20.33 11.07
C ARG A 7 5.10 21.27 10.34
N ALA A 8 5.55 22.11 9.42
CA ALA A 8 4.70 23.09 8.72
C ALA A 8 3.44 22.47 8.07
N LEU A 9 3.51 21.22 7.57
CA LEU A 9 2.36 20.53 7.00
C LEU A 9 1.32 20.15 8.07
N ILE A 10 1.78 19.66 9.21
CA ILE A 10 0.92 19.23 10.32
C ILE A 10 0.29 20.45 10.97
N ASP A 11 1.10 21.43 11.32
CA ASP A 11 0.68 22.62 12.07
C ASP A 11 -0.15 23.57 11.20
N GLY A 12 0.03 23.52 9.88
CA GLY A 12 -0.76 24.30 8.92
C GLY A 12 -2.14 23.72 8.60
N GLY A 13 -2.45 22.49 9.05
CA GLY A 13 -3.73 21.85 8.81
C GLY A 13 -4.08 21.61 7.34
N PHE A 14 -3.06 21.41 6.50
CA PHE A 14 -3.29 21.17 5.08
C PHE A 14 -3.87 19.78 4.82
N GLU A 15 -4.88 19.69 3.98
CA GLU A 15 -5.52 18.44 3.58
C GLU A 15 -5.19 18.04 2.13
N ALA A 16 -4.63 18.94 1.33
CA ALA A 16 -4.26 18.68 -0.05
C ALA A 16 -2.83 19.16 -0.36
N ILE A 17 -2.15 18.42 -1.24
CA ILE A 17 -0.86 18.81 -1.85
C ILE A 17 -1.04 18.93 -3.35
N VAL A 18 -0.61 20.05 -3.90
CA VAL A 18 -0.57 20.27 -5.34
C VAL A 18 0.88 20.19 -5.82
N SER A 19 1.13 19.32 -6.78
CA SER A 19 2.41 19.10 -7.43
C SER A 19 2.34 19.46 -8.92
N GLY A 20 3.50 19.56 -9.59
CA GLY A 20 3.58 19.85 -11.01
C GLY A 20 3.26 18.65 -11.91
N HIS A 21 4.11 18.43 -12.91
CA HIS A 21 3.84 17.43 -13.97
C HIS A 21 3.82 16.00 -13.51
N ARG A 22 4.74 15.61 -12.60
CA ARG A 22 4.83 14.21 -12.15
C ARG A 22 5.25 14.15 -10.69
N LYS A 23 4.41 13.50 -9.89
CA LYS A 23 4.69 13.27 -8.47
C LYS A 23 5.18 11.84 -8.22
N GLY A 24 6.06 11.70 -7.21
CA GLY A 24 6.55 10.39 -6.75
C GLY A 24 7.71 9.83 -7.56
N THR A 25 8.51 10.69 -8.20
CA THR A 25 9.76 10.29 -8.86
C THR A 25 10.83 9.96 -7.83
N GLY A 26 11.68 8.99 -8.12
CA GLY A 26 12.70 8.50 -7.19
C GLY A 26 12.45 7.03 -6.82
N SER A 27 12.92 6.57 -5.65
CA SER A 27 12.74 5.17 -5.22
C SER A 27 11.31 4.84 -4.79
N SER A 28 10.44 5.84 -4.70
CA SER A 28 8.98 5.70 -4.48
C SER A 28 8.59 4.77 -3.33
N ARG A 29 9.35 4.82 -2.23
CA ARG A 29 9.04 4.05 -1.03
C ARG A 29 7.66 4.44 -0.50
N GLU A 30 6.94 3.49 0.08
CA GLU A 30 5.62 3.73 0.68
C GLU A 30 5.68 4.80 1.79
N THR A 31 6.84 4.95 2.44
CA THR A 31 7.08 6.02 3.41
C THR A 31 6.88 7.43 2.85
N ALA A 32 7.03 7.65 1.55
CA ALA A 32 6.82 8.98 0.96
C ALA A 32 5.35 9.43 1.04
N PRO A 33 4.36 8.71 0.46
CA PRO A 33 2.96 9.06 0.64
C PRO A 33 2.47 8.87 2.08
N GLN A 34 3.09 7.97 2.84
CA GLN A 34 2.79 7.76 4.25
C GLN A 34 3.08 9.02 5.09
N CYS A 35 4.22 9.68 4.88
CA CYS A 35 4.53 10.95 5.54
C CYS A 35 3.47 12.02 5.22
N GLU A 36 3.00 12.10 3.98
CA GLU A 36 1.93 13.01 3.58
C GLU A 36 0.62 12.66 4.30
N ARG A 37 0.22 11.39 4.24
CA ARG A 37 -1.02 10.91 4.89
C ARG A 37 -1.03 11.18 6.40
N TRP A 38 0.07 10.91 7.08
CA TRP A 38 0.21 11.16 8.52
C TRP A 38 0.34 12.64 8.89
N SER A 39 0.70 13.49 7.92
CA SER A 39 0.66 14.95 8.09
C SER A 39 -0.73 15.55 7.86
N GLY A 40 -1.77 14.73 7.63
CA GLY A 40 -3.14 15.17 7.42
C GLY A 40 -3.56 15.27 5.95
N ILE A 41 -2.65 15.04 5.01
CA ILE A 41 -2.96 15.14 3.57
C ILE A 41 -3.86 13.97 3.16
N ARG A 42 -5.00 14.30 2.57
CA ARG A 42 -6.00 13.34 2.06
C ARG A 42 -6.06 13.29 0.55
N LEU A 43 -5.73 14.42 -0.10
CA LEU A 43 -5.79 14.58 -1.54
C LEU A 43 -4.43 15.03 -2.09
N VAL A 44 -3.98 14.35 -3.13
CA VAL A 44 -2.75 14.70 -3.85
C VAL A 44 -3.10 15.01 -5.30
N ILE A 45 -2.67 16.19 -5.78
CA ILE A 45 -2.97 16.69 -7.12
C ILE A 45 -1.67 16.81 -7.91
N ALA A 46 -1.63 16.21 -9.09
CA ALA A 46 -0.53 16.32 -10.05
C ALA A 46 -1.03 15.97 -11.46
N ALA A 47 -0.34 16.43 -12.49
CA ALA A 47 -0.70 16.03 -13.86
C ALA A 47 -0.50 14.52 -14.10
N SER A 48 0.43 13.88 -13.38
CA SER A 48 0.63 12.43 -13.41
C SER A 48 1.33 11.94 -12.14
N PHE A 49 1.27 10.63 -11.91
CA PHE A 49 1.93 9.96 -10.79
C PHE A 49 2.90 8.89 -11.30
N ALA A 50 4.01 8.69 -10.58
CA ALA A 50 4.87 7.54 -10.84
C ALA A 50 4.15 6.26 -10.39
N PRO A 51 4.22 5.14 -11.14
CA PRO A 51 3.38 3.96 -10.89
C PRO A 51 3.50 3.38 -9.49
N ILE A 52 4.72 3.32 -8.93
CA ILE A 52 4.91 2.81 -7.56
C ILE A 52 4.29 3.78 -6.54
N HIS A 53 4.46 5.09 -6.73
CA HIS A 53 3.89 6.10 -5.85
C HIS A 53 2.36 6.09 -5.89
N GLU A 54 1.78 5.92 -7.09
CA GLU A 54 0.34 5.77 -7.27
C GLU A 54 -0.18 4.54 -6.51
N ARG A 55 0.48 3.39 -6.65
CA ARG A 55 0.12 2.17 -5.91
C ARG A 55 0.20 2.37 -4.40
N ASN A 56 1.24 3.04 -3.92
CA ASN A 56 1.40 3.31 -2.50
C ASN A 56 0.31 4.26 -1.97
N ASN A 57 -0.09 5.27 -2.74
CA ASN A 57 -1.24 6.12 -2.40
C ASN A 57 -2.54 5.32 -2.30
N ILE A 58 -2.77 4.40 -3.25
CA ILE A 58 -3.93 3.50 -3.22
C ILE A 58 -3.92 2.66 -1.95
N ASN A 59 -2.78 2.05 -1.62
CA ASN A 59 -2.64 1.23 -0.41
C ASN A 59 -2.95 2.01 0.88
N LEU A 60 -2.68 3.31 0.90
CA LEU A 60 -2.93 4.20 2.03
C LEU A 60 -4.31 4.87 1.99
N GLY A 61 -5.12 4.62 0.95
CA GLY A 61 -6.42 5.27 0.78
C GLY A 61 -6.31 6.76 0.52
N GLN A 62 -5.21 7.22 -0.07
CA GLN A 62 -4.99 8.62 -0.39
C GLN A 62 -5.50 8.92 -1.80
N LEU A 63 -6.40 9.90 -1.91
CA LEU A 63 -7.01 10.26 -3.18
C LEU A 63 -6.01 10.97 -4.10
N MET A 64 -6.13 10.72 -5.39
CA MET A 64 -5.28 11.31 -6.42
C MET A 64 -6.12 11.95 -7.51
N GLY A 65 -5.91 13.24 -7.73
CA GLY A 65 -6.56 14.03 -8.78
C GLY A 65 -5.54 14.69 -9.73
N ASP A 66 -6.03 15.20 -10.82
CA ASP A 66 -5.27 16.06 -11.72
C ASP A 66 -5.61 17.54 -11.49
N HIS A 67 -4.98 18.43 -12.27
CA HIS A 67 -5.15 19.87 -12.09
C HIS A 67 -6.54 20.38 -12.50
N SER A 68 -7.38 19.59 -13.19
CA SER A 68 -8.72 20.03 -13.62
C SER A 68 -9.68 20.28 -12.44
N ILE A 69 -9.39 19.69 -11.28
CA ILE A 69 -10.22 19.86 -10.09
C ILE A 69 -9.85 21.10 -9.25
N LEU A 70 -8.74 21.79 -9.55
CA LEU A 70 -8.24 22.88 -8.70
C LEU A 70 -9.21 24.05 -8.63
N GLU A 71 -9.75 24.49 -9.76
CA GLU A 71 -10.71 25.59 -9.82
C GLU A 71 -11.96 25.28 -9.01
N ARG A 72 -12.48 24.06 -9.14
CA ARG A 72 -13.64 23.59 -8.37
C ARG A 72 -13.37 23.59 -6.87
N LEU A 73 -12.19 23.11 -6.46
CA LEU A 73 -11.79 23.13 -5.06
C LEU A 73 -11.62 24.56 -4.53
N GLN A 74 -11.05 25.48 -5.33
CA GLN A 74 -10.91 26.88 -4.97
C GLN A 74 -12.25 27.58 -4.83
N ASN A 75 -13.24 27.19 -5.63
CA ASN A 75 -14.61 27.69 -5.55
C ASN A 75 -15.41 27.08 -4.37
N GLY A 76 -14.85 26.06 -3.70
CA GLY A 76 -15.54 25.36 -2.61
C GLY A 76 -16.57 24.34 -3.09
N ASP A 77 -16.47 23.88 -4.35
CA ASP A 77 -17.37 22.89 -4.91
C ASP A 77 -17.18 21.52 -4.24
N SER A 78 -18.28 20.82 -4.05
CA SER A 78 -18.25 19.42 -3.65
C SER A 78 -17.84 18.55 -4.83
N ILE A 79 -16.86 17.65 -4.62
CA ILE A 79 -16.40 16.69 -5.63
C ILE A 79 -16.75 15.29 -5.15
N ASP A 80 -17.48 14.55 -5.98
CA ASP A 80 -17.88 13.18 -5.64
C ASP A 80 -16.66 12.24 -5.60
N LEU A 81 -16.66 11.32 -4.64
CA LEU A 81 -15.58 10.35 -4.48
C LEU A 81 -15.36 9.51 -5.74
N SER A 82 -16.42 9.22 -6.47
CA SER A 82 -16.35 8.46 -7.71
C SER A 82 -15.50 9.14 -8.80
N GLU A 83 -15.36 10.45 -8.78
CA GLU A 83 -14.49 11.17 -9.73
C GLU A 83 -13.02 10.80 -9.56
N PHE A 84 -12.62 10.44 -8.34
CA PHE A 84 -11.25 9.98 -8.04
C PHE A 84 -11.07 8.48 -8.25
N THR A 85 -12.13 7.68 -8.11
CA THR A 85 -12.03 6.22 -8.02
C THR A 85 -12.48 5.50 -9.29
N SER A 86 -13.38 6.09 -10.10
CA SER A 86 -14.01 5.44 -11.26
C SER A 86 -13.03 4.97 -12.36
N LYS A 87 -11.85 5.58 -12.46
CA LYS A 87 -10.80 5.19 -13.41
C LYS A 87 -10.11 3.87 -13.06
N TYR A 88 -10.28 3.39 -11.83
CA TYR A 88 -9.63 2.17 -11.35
C TYR A 88 -10.52 0.95 -11.51
N ASP A 89 -9.89 -0.21 -11.51
CA ASP A 89 -10.58 -1.49 -11.47
C ASP A 89 -11.41 -1.66 -10.18
N PRO A 90 -12.40 -2.58 -10.16
CA PRO A 90 -13.31 -2.72 -9.02
C PRO A 90 -12.62 -3.01 -7.68
N ILE A 91 -11.53 -3.78 -7.67
CA ILE A 91 -10.79 -4.09 -6.43
C ILE A 91 -10.02 -2.87 -5.93
N THR A 92 -9.30 -2.19 -6.81
CA THR A 92 -8.59 -0.94 -6.49
C THR A 92 -9.55 0.14 -5.99
N ARG A 93 -10.73 0.23 -6.58
CA ARG A 93 -11.79 1.14 -6.13
C ARG A 93 -12.22 0.82 -4.71
N LEU A 94 -12.53 -0.45 -4.41
CA LEU A 94 -12.90 -0.88 -3.06
C LEU A 94 -11.81 -0.57 -2.03
N ILE A 95 -10.52 -0.74 -2.37
CA ILE A 95 -9.41 -0.39 -1.49
C ILE A 95 -9.43 1.11 -1.17
N LEU A 96 -9.53 1.97 -2.18
CA LEU A 96 -9.56 3.43 -2.01
C LEU A 96 -10.78 3.90 -1.19
N GLU A 97 -11.96 3.43 -1.54
CA GLU A 97 -13.23 3.80 -0.90
C GLU A 97 -13.32 3.33 0.56
N ASN A 98 -12.56 2.30 0.91
CA ASN A 98 -12.46 1.82 2.29
C ASN A 98 -11.26 2.38 3.08
N GLY A 99 -10.55 3.38 2.54
CA GLY A 99 -9.49 4.08 3.25
C GLY A 99 -8.13 3.40 3.22
N GLY A 100 -7.91 2.49 2.25
CA GLY A 100 -6.64 1.82 2.02
C GLY A 100 -6.68 0.32 2.25
N ILE A 101 -5.55 -0.35 2.00
CA ILE A 101 -5.50 -1.81 1.95
C ILE A 101 -5.74 -2.48 3.31
N LEU A 102 -5.27 -1.89 4.41
CA LEU A 102 -5.43 -2.51 5.74
C LEU A 102 -6.88 -2.39 6.26
N PRO A 103 -7.54 -1.21 6.23
CA PRO A 103 -8.95 -1.12 6.55
C PRO A 103 -9.84 -1.96 5.63
N PHE A 104 -9.54 -2.00 4.33
CA PHE A 104 -10.20 -2.87 3.37
C PHE A 104 -10.07 -4.35 3.76
N ALA A 105 -8.85 -4.82 4.05
CA ALA A 105 -8.60 -6.21 4.44
C ALA A 105 -9.34 -6.59 5.74
N LYS A 106 -9.39 -5.69 6.71
CA LYS A 106 -10.11 -5.88 7.96
C LYS A 106 -11.61 -6.05 7.73
N LYS A 107 -12.22 -5.18 6.93
CA LYS A 107 -13.63 -5.27 6.56
C LYS A 107 -13.95 -6.53 5.73
N LEU A 108 -13.04 -6.88 4.81
CA LEU A 108 -13.18 -8.12 4.03
C LEU A 108 -13.15 -9.36 4.94
N ASN A 109 -12.21 -9.43 5.88
CA ASN A 109 -12.12 -10.53 6.84
C ASN A 109 -13.34 -10.62 7.77
N ASN A 110 -13.96 -9.49 8.08
CA ASN A 110 -15.19 -9.43 8.87
C ASN A 110 -16.45 -9.75 8.04
N GLY A 111 -16.34 -9.96 6.74
CA GLY A 111 -17.48 -10.18 5.84
C GLY A 111 -18.30 -8.93 5.51
N GLU A 112 -17.79 -7.75 5.82
CA GLU A 112 -18.46 -6.46 5.53
C GLU A 112 -18.34 -6.06 4.05
N ILE A 113 -17.36 -6.63 3.34
CA ILE A 113 -17.12 -6.37 1.92
C ILE A 113 -17.32 -7.68 1.14
N ILE A 114 -18.11 -7.61 0.10
CA ILE A 114 -18.28 -8.68 -0.88
C ILE A 114 -17.41 -8.34 -2.09
N LEU A 115 -16.51 -9.26 -2.44
CA LEU A 115 -15.67 -9.09 -3.63
C LEU A 115 -16.49 -9.25 -4.92
N PRO A 116 -16.18 -8.48 -5.95
CA PRO A 116 -16.78 -8.68 -7.25
C PRO A 116 -16.41 -10.06 -7.82
N GLU A 117 -17.39 -10.71 -8.43
CA GLU A 117 -17.16 -11.99 -9.11
C GLU A 117 -16.41 -11.79 -10.41
N SER A 118 -15.66 -12.81 -10.84
CA SER A 118 -15.07 -12.84 -12.18
C SER A 118 -16.19 -12.93 -13.22
N THR A 119 -16.17 -12.02 -14.18
CA THR A 119 -17.08 -12.02 -15.32
C THR A 119 -16.49 -12.73 -16.54
N THR A 120 -15.29 -13.30 -16.43
CA THR A 120 -14.65 -14.01 -17.54
C THR A 120 -15.35 -15.34 -17.77
N LEU A 121 -15.89 -15.49 -18.98
CA LEU A 121 -16.57 -16.70 -19.42
C LEU A 121 -15.58 -17.86 -19.60
N GLU A 122 -16.12 -19.08 -19.68
CA GLU A 122 -15.34 -20.28 -19.94
C GLU A 122 -14.47 -20.14 -21.19
N ARG A 123 -13.18 -20.45 -21.03
CA ARG A 123 -12.16 -20.33 -22.08
C ARG A 123 -10.95 -21.22 -21.78
N PRO A 124 -10.17 -21.59 -22.79
CA PRO A 124 -8.84 -22.17 -22.56
C PRO A 124 -7.98 -21.20 -21.75
N MET A 125 -7.31 -21.72 -20.73
CA MET A 125 -6.43 -20.95 -19.85
C MET A 125 -5.00 -21.47 -19.91
N THR A 126 -4.04 -20.57 -19.88
CA THR A 126 -2.62 -20.88 -19.66
C THR A 126 -2.42 -21.48 -18.26
N MET A 127 -1.24 -22.08 -18.02
CA MET A 127 -0.90 -22.61 -16.69
C MET A 127 -0.98 -21.53 -15.60
N VAL A 128 -0.49 -20.32 -15.88
CA VAL A 128 -0.53 -19.19 -14.93
C VAL A 128 -1.97 -18.79 -14.61
N GLU A 129 -2.82 -18.65 -15.62
CA GLU A 129 -4.23 -18.33 -15.43
C GLU A 129 -4.96 -19.40 -14.60
N LYS A 130 -4.65 -20.68 -14.81
CA LYS A 130 -5.18 -21.79 -14.00
C LYS A 130 -4.77 -21.70 -12.54
N ILE A 131 -3.49 -21.40 -12.28
CA ILE A 131 -2.96 -21.23 -10.91
C ILE A 131 -3.65 -20.04 -10.23
N ILE A 132 -3.76 -18.91 -10.91
CA ILE A 132 -4.44 -17.71 -10.39
C ILE A 132 -5.90 -18.00 -10.12
N ALA A 133 -6.60 -18.64 -11.06
CA ALA A 133 -8.00 -19.01 -10.89
C ALA A 133 -8.23 -19.91 -9.67
N GLN A 134 -7.33 -20.84 -9.38
CA GLN A 134 -7.40 -21.70 -8.19
C GLN A 134 -7.18 -20.93 -6.89
N LYS A 135 -6.37 -19.88 -6.90
CA LYS A 135 -6.02 -19.07 -5.72
C LYS A 135 -6.97 -17.89 -5.48
N MET A 136 -7.87 -17.62 -6.38
CA MET A 136 -8.79 -16.48 -6.28
C MET A 136 -9.64 -16.56 -5.00
N ILE A 137 -9.74 -15.46 -4.28
CA ILE A 137 -10.57 -15.31 -3.07
C ILE A 137 -11.98 -14.87 -3.47
N GLY A 138 -13.00 -15.30 -2.74
CA GLY A 138 -14.38 -14.81 -2.91
C GLY A 138 -15.15 -15.42 -4.06
N LYS A 139 -14.87 -16.67 -4.45
CA LYS A 139 -15.54 -17.35 -5.59
C LYS A 139 -16.16 -18.69 -5.25
N ASN A 140 -17.03 -19.15 -6.14
CA ASN A 140 -17.41 -20.55 -6.27
C ASN A 140 -16.22 -21.36 -6.87
N ARG A 141 -15.83 -22.45 -6.23
CA ARG A 141 -14.62 -23.23 -6.59
C ARG A 141 -14.68 -23.88 -7.97
N ASP A 142 -15.87 -24.15 -8.47
CA ASP A 142 -16.05 -24.86 -9.74
C ASP A 142 -16.35 -23.85 -10.88
N GLY A 143 -15.46 -23.82 -11.85
CA GLY A 143 -15.68 -23.08 -13.08
C GLY A 143 -15.27 -21.60 -13.08
N THR A 144 -14.29 -21.20 -12.28
CA THR A 144 -13.75 -19.82 -12.36
C THR A 144 -12.71 -19.72 -13.46
N PHE A 145 -12.93 -18.76 -14.36
CA PHE A 145 -12.04 -18.42 -15.46
C PHE A 145 -11.48 -17.03 -15.25
N VAL A 146 -10.21 -16.83 -15.62
CA VAL A 146 -9.53 -15.55 -15.58
C VAL A 146 -8.81 -15.27 -16.89
N LYS A 147 -8.55 -14.01 -17.16
CA LYS A 147 -7.78 -13.54 -18.31
C LYS A 147 -6.95 -12.30 -17.94
N PRO A 148 -5.96 -11.92 -18.74
CA PRO A 148 -5.28 -10.65 -18.61
C PRO A 148 -6.29 -9.47 -18.57
N GLY A 149 -6.12 -8.57 -17.62
CA GLY A 149 -6.99 -7.42 -17.38
C GLY A 149 -8.06 -7.63 -16.31
N ASP A 150 -8.29 -8.87 -15.86
CA ASP A 150 -9.18 -9.11 -14.72
C ASP A 150 -8.52 -8.63 -13.42
N ALA A 151 -9.28 -7.92 -12.59
CA ALA A 151 -8.89 -7.51 -11.25
C ALA A 151 -9.40 -8.54 -10.24
N ILE A 152 -8.50 -9.17 -9.53
CA ILE A 152 -8.83 -10.23 -8.58
C ILE A 152 -8.00 -10.12 -7.30
N LEU A 153 -8.49 -10.71 -6.22
CA LEU A 153 -7.69 -11.04 -5.04
C LEU A 153 -7.34 -12.52 -5.07
N ALA A 154 -6.07 -12.84 -4.89
CA ALA A 154 -5.59 -14.20 -4.85
C ALA A 154 -4.89 -14.51 -3.52
N ALA A 155 -5.17 -15.66 -2.95
CA ALA A 155 -4.45 -16.18 -1.79
C ALA A 155 -3.02 -16.54 -2.20
N VAL A 156 -2.04 -16.07 -1.43
CA VAL A 156 -0.63 -16.41 -1.64
C VAL A 156 -0.25 -17.64 -0.82
N ASP A 157 0.70 -18.42 -1.31
CA ASP A 157 1.19 -19.62 -0.61
C ASP A 157 2.18 -19.29 0.50
N GLY A 158 2.87 -18.17 0.40
CA GLY A 158 3.83 -17.69 1.38
C GLY A 158 4.36 -16.31 1.02
N GLY A 159 5.13 -15.72 1.92
CA GLY A 159 5.74 -14.42 1.74
C GLY A 159 7.12 -14.34 2.36
N TYR A 160 7.83 -13.29 2.03
CA TYR A 160 9.10 -12.96 2.69
C TYR A 160 9.31 -11.47 2.78
N SER A 161 10.15 -11.06 3.71
CA SER A 161 10.64 -9.69 3.83
C SER A 161 12.11 -9.68 4.24
N HIS A 162 12.76 -8.55 4.09
CA HIS A 162 14.11 -8.32 4.59
C HIS A 162 14.08 -7.26 5.73
N GLU A 163 15.18 -7.11 6.46
CA GLU A 163 15.25 -6.31 7.69
C GLU A 163 14.68 -4.89 7.54
N PHE A 164 14.88 -4.25 6.39
CA PHE A 164 14.37 -2.90 6.17
C PHE A 164 12.85 -2.86 5.99
N THR A 165 12.29 -3.77 5.18
CA THR A 165 10.84 -3.83 4.95
C THR A 165 10.09 -4.44 6.12
N THR A 166 10.69 -5.39 6.82
CA THR A 166 10.07 -6.02 8.00
C THR A 166 9.74 -5.00 9.08
N ALA A 167 10.64 -4.03 9.33
CA ALA A 167 10.38 -2.96 10.29
C ALA A 167 9.18 -2.09 9.92
N GLN A 168 9.00 -1.81 8.63
CA GLN A 168 7.83 -1.07 8.13
C GLN A 168 6.54 -1.89 8.29
N VAL A 169 6.56 -3.15 7.87
CA VAL A 169 5.41 -4.08 8.01
C VAL A 169 5.00 -4.19 9.47
N HIS A 170 5.96 -4.38 10.38
CA HIS A 170 5.70 -4.41 11.83
C HIS A 170 4.97 -3.14 12.30
N THR A 171 5.48 -1.97 11.93
CA THR A 171 4.88 -0.69 12.32
C THR A 171 3.45 -0.55 11.80
N PHE A 172 3.18 -0.95 10.56
CA PHE A 172 1.84 -0.92 9.99
C PHE A 172 0.88 -1.85 10.72
N LEU A 173 1.28 -3.10 10.92
CA LEU A 173 0.43 -4.08 11.58
C LEU A 173 0.13 -3.71 13.02
N LYS A 174 1.15 -3.21 13.75
CA LYS A 174 0.98 -2.70 15.10
C LYS A 174 -0.02 -1.53 15.17
N ASN A 175 0.08 -0.57 14.25
CA ASN A 175 -0.82 0.58 14.20
C ASN A 175 -2.25 0.19 13.87
N GLU A 176 -2.46 -0.83 13.04
CA GLU A 176 -3.80 -1.25 12.60
C GLU A 176 -4.43 -2.28 13.55
N TYR A 177 -3.66 -3.22 14.07
CA TYR A 177 -4.17 -4.37 14.83
C TYR A 177 -3.76 -4.36 16.31
N GLY A 178 -2.94 -3.39 16.75
CA GLY A 178 -2.43 -3.31 18.12
C GLY A 178 -1.13 -4.09 18.34
N ASP A 179 -0.64 -4.07 19.57
CA ASP A 179 0.65 -4.65 19.93
C ASP A 179 0.67 -6.19 19.87
N ASP A 180 -0.48 -6.83 20.03
CA ASP A 180 -0.62 -8.29 20.12
C ASP A 180 -1.08 -8.94 18.80
N TYR A 181 -0.83 -8.27 17.66
CA TYR A 181 -1.18 -8.87 16.37
C TYR A 181 -0.43 -10.19 16.13
N SER A 182 -1.06 -11.10 15.40
CA SER A 182 -0.44 -12.37 14.98
C SER A 182 -0.49 -12.52 13.46
N ILE A 183 0.50 -13.21 12.90
CA ILE A 183 0.54 -13.55 11.48
C ILE A 183 -0.05 -14.95 11.28
N PRO A 184 -1.14 -15.07 10.51
CA PRO A 184 -1.69 -16.38 10.17
C PRO A 184 -0.65 -17.22 9.40
N ASN A 185 -0.49 -18.49 9.79
CA ASN A 185 0.46 -19.41 9.16
C ASN A 185 1.91 -18.90 9.11
N PRO A 186 2.53 -18.63 10.25
CA PRO A 186 3.87 -18.02 10.31
C PRO A 186 4.95 -18.84 9.58
N ILE A 187 4.80 -20.15 9.52
CA ILE A 187 5.71 -21.06 8.80
C ILE A 187 5.81 -20.76 7.29
N LYS A 188 4.84 -20.04 6.75
CA LYS A 188 4.83 -19.62 5.34
C LYS A 188 5.42 -18.23 5.11
N PHE A 189 5.94 -17.59 6.17
CA PHE A 189 6.52 -16.26 6.08
C PHE A 189 8.00 -16.31 6.51
N ALA A 190 8.90 -15.95 5.60
CA ALA A 190 10.33 -15.93 5.86
C ALA A 190 10.86 -14.50 6.02
N VAL A 191 11.78 -14.32 6.93
CA VAL A 191 12.44 -13.03 7.19
C VAL A 191 13.93 -13.20 6.96
N PHE A 192 14.51 -12.34 6.12
CA PHE A 192 15.91 -12.40 5.73
C PHE A 192 16.65 -11.14 6.14
N GLU A 193 17.91 -11.27 6.49
CA GLU A 193 18.86 -10.17 6.52
C GLU A 193 19.55 -10.09 5.16
N ASP A 194 19.28 -9.04 4.40
CA ASP A 194 19.76 -8.95 3.00
C ASP A 194 20.17 -7.53 2.58
N HIS A 195 19.40 -6.53 2.92
CA HIS A 195 19.44 -5.24 2.22
C HIS A 195 20.57 -4.29 2.68
N LEU A 196 20.91 -4.26 3.97
CA LEU A 196 21.87 -3.30 4.54
C LEU A 196 23.06 -3.95 5.25
N LEU A 197 23.27 -5.25 5.11
CA LEU A 197 24.25 -6.02 5.87
C LEU A 197 25.69 -5.58 5.65
N TYR A 198 26.05 -5.13 4.44
CA TYR A 198 27.42 -4.72 4.13
C TYR A 198 27.90 -3.56 5.01
N ALA A 199 27.01 -2.71 5.49
CA ALA A 199 27.37 -1.54 6.30
C ALA A 199 27.90 -1.93 7.68
N THR A 200 27.55 -3.08 8.22
CA THR A 200 28.02 -3.54 9.55
C THR A 200 29.49 -3.93 9.56
N ASN A 201 30.05 -4.26 8.41
CA ASN A 201 31.43 -4.74 8.26
C ASN A 201 32.39 -3.66 7.73
N VAL A 202 31.91 -2.43 7.53
CA VAL A 202 32.71 -1.34 6.96
C VAL A 202 32.78 -0.16 7.92
N PRO A 203 33.93 0.08 8.59
CA PRO A 203 34.06 1.10 9.64
C PRO A 203 33.64 2.52 9.24
N LYS A 204 33.84 2.90 7.98
CA LYS A 204 33.41 4.23 7.48
C LYS A 204 31.90 4.44 7.46
N PHE A 205 31.10 3.38 7.59
CA PHE A 205 29.65 3.45 7.70
C PHE A 205 29.13 3.36 9.14
N SER A 206 30.02 3.48 10.13
CA SER A 206 29.66 3.41 11.55
C SER A 206 28.47 4.29 11.97
N PRO A 207 28.24 5.49 11.41
CA PRO A 207 27.06 6.30 11.75
C PRO A 207 25.73 5.65 11.37
N HIS A 208 25.76 4.65 10.48
CA HIS A 208 24.56 3.93 10.03
C HIS A 208 24.33 2.61 10.78
N ILE A 209 25.34 2.12 11.53
CA ILE A 209 25.26 0.84 12.25
C ILE A 209 24.11 0.83 13.24
N ALA A 210 23.96 1.89 14.04
CA ALA A 210 22.86 1.99 15.00
C ALA A 210 21.48 1.89 14.37
N LYS A 211 21.30 2.43 13.18
CA LYS A 211 20.02 2.30 12.42
C LYS A 211 19.79 0.88 11.96
N ILE A 212 20.82 0.18 11.53
CA ILE A 212 20.74 -1.22 11.11
C ILE A 212 20.43 -2.12 12.31
N GLU A 213 21.04 -1.90 13.45
CA GLU A 213 20.74 -2.62 14.68
C GLU A 213 19.28 -2.41 15.09
N THR A 214 18.77 -1.17 15.02
CA THR A 214 17.36 -0.89 15.27
C THR A 214 16.43 -1.67 14.32
N LEU A 215 16.74 -1.75 13.03
CA LEU A 215 15.96 -2.53 12.08
C LEU A 215 15.98 -4.03 12.39
N ARG A 216 17.14 -4.56 12.78
CA ARG A 216 17.29 -5.96 13.23
C ARG A 216 16.49 -6.25 14.48
N ASP A 217 16.48 -5.34 15.44
CA ASP A 217 15.70 -5.50 16.66
C ASP A 217 14.19 -5.48 16.37
N MET A 218 13.73 -4.59 15.51
CA MET A 218 12.35 -4.59 15.04
C MET A 218 12.01 -5.88 14.29
N GLN A 219 12.92 -6.43 13.51
CA GLN A 219 12.75 -7.72 12.84
C GLN A 219 12.60 -8.87 13.84
N LYS A 220 13.42 -8.90 14.91
CA LYS A 220 13.29 -9.88 16.01
C LYS A 220 11.96 -9.74 16.75
N ILE A 221 11.49 -8.50 16.94
CA ILE A 221 10.18 -8.26 17.54
C ILE A 221 9.09 -8.82 16.62
N PHE A 222 9.14 -8.50 15.33
CA PHE A 222 8.21 -9.04 14.34
C PHE A 222 8.16 -10.57 14.34
N GLN A 223 9.32 -11.24 14.44
CA GLN A 223 9.41 -12.69 14.51
C GLN A 223 8.70 -13.31 15.72
N ARG A 224 8.44 -12.54 16.80
CA ARG A 224 7.66 -13.03 17.94
C ARG A 224 6.15 -13.08 17.64
N HIS A 225 5.69 -12.41 16.59
CA HIS A 225 4.31 -12.42 16.12
C HIS A 225 4.08 -13.49 15.03
N THR A 226 5.12 -14.20 14.64
CA THR A 226 5.11 -15.33 13.71
C THR A 226 5.45 -16.64 14.46
#